data_5e38e553114d2049bacd54994f2ae682
#
_entry.id   5e38e553114d2049bacd54994f2ae682
#
_cell.length_a   1.000
_cell.length_b   1.000
_cell.length_c   1.000
_cell.angle_alpha   90.00
_cell.angle_beta   90.00
_cell.angle_gamma   90.00
#
_symmetry.space_group_name_H-M   'P 1'
#
loop_
_entity.id
_entity.type
_entity.pdbx_description
1 polymer ?
#
loop_
_entity_poly.entity_id
_entity_poly.type
_entity_poly.pdbx_seq_one_letter_code
_entity_poly.pdbx_strand_id
1 'polypeptide(L)'
;VGADLELCGPDGDKYELAATCPADNLCDATEKQCGACVPGQYRCSDANLEVCNLAGSGFEQLEQCLSAELCSAELQNCLLCVPGEHACASGILSQCAASGLGYTRIDDCRNAESCDAEAGTCKLCPAETYRCTVAGVLEQCSQDGTSYSFIKDCGGRGRCDPKRGACR
;
A
#
# COMPACT_ATOMS: atom_id res chain seq x y z
N VAL A 1 -19.69 23.98 -8.29
CA VAL A 1 -20.95 24.58 -8.71
C VAL A 1 -21.57 23.61 -9.69
N GLY A 2 -22.79 23.15 -9.40
CA GLY A 2 -23.47 22.17 -10.25
C GLY A 2 -24.20 22.84 -11.41
N ALA A 3 -24.53 22.05 -12.45
CA ALA A 3 -25.35 22.51 -13.57
C ALA A 3 -26.83 22.47 -13.22
N ASP A 4 -27.55 23.48 -13.65
CA ASP A 4 -28.98 23.54 -13.52
C ASP A 4 -29.64 22.78 -14.69
N LEU A 5 -30.49 21.82 -14.36
CA LEU A 5 -31.35 21.13 -15.30
C LEU A 5 -32.65 21.95 -15.46
N GLU A 6 -32.83 22.56 -16.62
CA GLU A 6 -34.01 23.32 -16.92
C GLU A 6 -34.89 22.56 -17.92
N LEU A 7 -36.17 22.55 -17.71
CA LEU A 7 -37.17 21.97 -18.61
C LEU A 7 -38.03 23.08 -19.22
N CYS A 8 -38.35 22.89 -20.51
CA CYS A 8 -39.28 23.78 -21.20
C CYS A 8 -40.69 23.63 -20.59
N GLY A 9 -41.28 24.72 -20.17
CA GLY A 9 -42.64 24.75 -19.66
C GLY A 9 -43.65 24.25 -20.72
N PRO A 10 -44.87 23.88 -20.30
CA PRO A 10 -45.88 23.28 -21.18
C PRO A 10 -46.29 24.20 -22.32
N ASP A 11 -46.16 25.50 -22.14
CA ASP A 11 -46.51 26.51 -23.15
C ASP A 11 -45.35 26.82 -24.11
N GLY A 12 -44.15 26.28 -23.85
CA GLY A 12 -42.96 26.42 -24.70
C GLY A 12 -42.32 27.81 -24.70
N ASP A 13 -42.70 28.69 -23.80
CA ASP A 13 -42.25 30.09 -23.72
C ASP A 13 -41.19 30.37 -22.65
N LYS A 14 -40.97 29.44 -21.73
CA LYS A 14 -40.01 29.54 -20.62
C LYS A 14 -39.34 28.22 -20.31
N TYR A 15 -38.10 28.33 -19.79
CA TYR A 15 -37.42 27.25 -19.14
C TYR A 15 -37.64 27.39 -17.62
N GLU A 16 -37.95 26.30 -16.97
CA GLU A 16 -38.13 26.21 -15.51
C GLU A 16 -37.11 25.29 -14.90
N LEU A 17 -36.50 25.71 -13.81
CA LEU A 17 -35.53 24.89 -13.06
C LEU A 17 -36.22 23.63 -12.53
N ALA A 18 -35.79 22.47 -13.02
CA ALA A 18 -36.28 21.17 -12.58
C ALA A 18 -35.40 20.58 -11.45
N ALA A 19 -34.08 20.75 -11.59
CA ALA A 19 -33.10 20.25 -10.59
C ALA A 19 -31.75 20.96 -10.77
N THR A 20 -30.94 21.00 -9.72
CA THR A 20 -29.52 21.36 -9.80
C THR A 20 -28.69 20.10 -9.62
N CYS A 21 -27.99 19.70 -10.67
CA CYS A 21 -27.14 18.50 -10.62
C CYS A 21 -25.86 18.76 -9.82
N PRO A 22 -25.31 17.76 -9.09
CA PRO A 22 -24.11 17.92 -8.27
C PRO A 22 -22.88 18.37 -9.05
N ALA A 23 -22.81 18.06 -10.35
CA ALA A 23 -21.78 18.50 -11.26
C ALA A 23 -22.33 18.66 -12.67
N ASP A 24 -21.69 19.51 -13.49
CA ASP A 24 -22.14 19.85 -14.85
C ASP A 24 -22.21 18.61 -15.76
N ASN A 25 -21.28 17.68 -15.62
CA ASN A 25 -21.21 16.43 -16.40
C ASN A 25 -22.23 15.36 -15.97
N LEU A 26 -23.02 15.62 -14.92
CA LEU A 26 -24.12 14.77 -14.47
C LEU A 26 -25.48 15.26 -14.93
N CYS A 27 -25.54 16.39 -15.65
CA CYS A 27 -26.78 16.92 -16.21
C CYS A 27 -27.08 16.23 -17.53
N ASP A 28 -28.14 15.39 -17.59
CA ASP A 28 -28.62 14.75 -18.80
C ASP A 28 -29.93 15.41 -19.24
N ALA A 29 -29.80 16.31 -20.21
CA ALA A 29 -30.96 17.02 -20.79
C ALA A 29 -31.85 16.09 -21.64
N THR A 30 -31.33 14.95 -22.12
CA THR A 30 -32.09 13.99 -22.93
C THR A 30 -33.02 13.18 -22.06
N GLU A 31 -32.49 12.64 -20.98
CA GLU A 31 -33.25 11.86 -19.98
C GLU A 31 -33.95 12.76 -18.96
N LYS A 32 -33.71 14.08 -19.00
CA LYS A 32 -34.32 15.09 -18.10
C LYS A 32 -34.06 14.83 -16.64
N GLN A 33 -32.86 14.37 -16.30
CA GLN A 33 -32.48 14.02 -14.95
C GLN A 33 -31.01 14.29 -14.64
N CYS A 34 -30.68 14.35 -13.37
CA CYS A 34 -29.30 14.33 -12.92
C CYS A 34 -28.82 12.89 -12.80
N GLY A 35 -27.68 12.57 -13.37
CA GLY A 35 -27.01 11.30 -13.15
C GLY A 35 -26.52 11.16 -11.70
N ALA A 36 -26.47 9.95 -11.22
CA ALA A 36 -25.92 9.63 -9.89
C ALA A 36 -24.39 9.54 -9.91
N CYS A 37 -23.81 9.30 -11.08
CA CYS A 37 -22.38 9.18 -11.28
C CYS A 37 -22.00 9.43 -12.76
N VAL A 38 -20.71 9.67 -13.00
CA VAL A 38 -20.19 9.79 -14.37
C VAL A 38 -20.02 8.40 -14.98
N PRO A 39 -20.61 8.10 -16.14
CA PRO A 39 -20.46 6.81 -16.81
C PRO A 39 -19.00 6.41 -16.95
N GLY A 40 -18.67 5.17 -16.52
CA GLY A 40 -17.31 4.64 -16.52
C GLY A 40 -16.44 5.10 -15.35
N GLN A 41 -16.93 5.93 -14.44
CA GLN A 41 -16.23 6.28 -13.21
C GLN A 41 -16.15 5.07 -12.26
N TYR A 42 -14.97 4.82 -11.73
CA TYR A 42 -14.75 3.77 -10.72
C TYR A 42 -14.80 4.35 -9.32
N ARG A 43 -15.26 3.53 -8.36
CA ARG A 43 -15.15 3.81 -6.94
C ARG A 43 -14.96 2.52 -6.14
N CYS A 44 -14.47 2.67 -4.90
CA CYS A 44 -14.49 1.61 -3.91
C CYS A 44 -15.61 1.85 -2.91
N SER A 45 -16.42 0.82 -2.67
CA SER A 45 -17.42 0.78 -1.60
C SER A 45 -17.06 -0.40 -0.70
N ASP A 46 -16.41 -0.12 0.43
CA ASP A 46 -15.70 -1.11 1.23
C ASP A 46 -14.73 -1.94 0.36
N ALA A 47 -14.87 -3.25 0.32
CA ALA A 47 -14.06 -4.14 -0.51
C ALA A 47 -14.61 -4.34 -1.95
N ASN A 48 -15.67 -3.62 -2.33
CA ASN A 48 -16.24 -3.76 -3.67
C ASN A 48 -15.71 -2.69 -4.61
N LEU A 49 -15.12 -3.13 -5.71
CA LEU A 49 -14.82 -2.26 -6.84
C LEU A 49 -16.10 -2.11 -7.67
N GLU A 50 -16.53 -0.88 -7.83
CA GLU A 50 -17.75 -0.54 -8.54
C GLU A 50 -17.45 0.39 -9.70
N VAL A 51 -18.23 0.27 -10.78
CA VAL A 51 -18.17 1.15 -11.94
C VAL A 51 -19.53 1.80 -12.18
N CYS A 52 -19.54 3.08 -12.50
CA CYS A 52 -20.75 3.77 -12.91
C CYS A 52 -21.25 3.21 -14.24
N ASN A 53 -22.51 2.80 -14.30
CA ASN A 53 -23.11 2.25 -15.50
C ASN A 53 -23.21 3.30 -16.63
N LEU A 54 -23.44 2.82 -17.86
CA LEU A 54 -23.45 3.68 -19.05
C LEU A 54 -24.56 4.73 -19.01
N ALA A 55 -25.64 4.47 -18.28
CA ALA A 55 -26.75 5.41 -18.12
C ALA A 55 -26.47 6.50 -17.07
N GLY A 56 -25.36 6.40 -16.31
CA GLY A 56 -25.07 7.33 -15.21
C GLY A 56 -26.04 7.23 -14.03
N SER A 57 -26.90 6.21 -14.01
CA SER A 57 -27.97 6.06 -13.02
C SER A 57 -27.51 5.46 -11.70
N GLY A 58 -26.30 4.90 -11.66
CA GLY A 58 -25.74 4.32 -10.43
C GLY A 58 -24.49 3.51 -10.68
N PHE A 59 -23.90 3.08 -9.56
CA PHE A 59 -22.74 2.21 -9.57
C PHE A 59 -23.17 0.74 -9.55
N GLU A 60 -22.49 -0.06 -10.35
CA GLU A 60 -22.65 -1.51 -10.42
C GLU A 60 -21.38 -2.16 -9.91
N GLN A 61 -21.49 -3.22 -9.08
CA GLN A 61 -20.35 -3.96 -8.60
C GLN A 61 -19.68 -4.69 -9.75
N LEU A 62 -18.38 -4.43 -9.94
CA LEU A 62 -17.54 -5.09 -10.93
C LEU A 62 -16.82 -6.30 -10.34
N GLU A 63 -16.20 -6.11 -9.16
CA GLU A 63 -15.40 -7.13 -8.49
C GLU A 63 -15.42 -6.93 -6.98
N GLN A 64 -15.22 -8.02 -6.23
CA GLN A 64 -15.02 -7.99 -4.78
C GLN A 64 -13.56 -8.26 -4.46
N CYS A 65 -12.89 -7.27 -3.88
CA CYS A 65 -11.51 -7.37 -3.42
C CYS A 65 -11.41 -8.11 -2.08
N LEU A 66 -10.23 -8.60 -1.74
CA LEU A 66 -10.00 -9.32 -0.48
C LEU A 66 -10.20 -8.44 0.76
N SER A 67 -9.92 -7.14 0.64
CA SER A 67 -10.19 -6.14 1.69
C SER A 67 -10.43 -4.76 1.05
N ALA A 68 -10.95 -3.83 1.85
CA ALA A 68 -11.17 -2.44 1.41
C ALA A 68 -9.86 -1.74 0.99
N GLU A 69 -8.74 -2.04 1.67
CA GLU A 69 -7.42 -1.47 1.38
C GLU A 69 -6.86 -1.94 0.04
N LEU A 70 -7.34 -3.09 -0.46
CA LEU A 70 -6.93 -3.65 -1.75
C LEU A 70 -7.85 -3.24 -2.90
N CYS A 71 -8.86 -2.41 -2.65
CA CYS A 71 -9.67 -1.82 -3.71
C CYS A 71 -9.01 -0.52 -4.19
N SER A 72 -8.78 -0.40 -5.50
CA SER A 72 -8.23 0.82 -6.11
C SER A 72 -9.10 1.31 -7.26
N ALA A 73 -9.83 2.39 -7.00
CA ALA A 73 -10.61 3.07 -8.03
C ALA A 73 -9.70 3.78 -9.06
N GLU A 74 -8.51 4.24 -8.63
CA GLU A 74 -7.53 4.88 -9.52
C GLU A 74 -6.92 3.89 -10.52
N LEU A 75 -6.52 2.71 -10.03
CA LEU A 75 -5.99 1.64 -10.86
C LEU A 75 -7.09 0.78 -11.51
N GLN A 76 -8.37 1.04 -11.17
CA GLN A 76 -9.55 0.35 -11.70
C GLN A 76 -9.48 -1.18 -11.49
N ASN A 77 -8.92 -1.62 -10.36
CA ASN A 77 -8.65 -3.04 -10.12
C ASN A 77 -8.60 -3.36 -8.62
N CYS A 78 -8.80 -4.64 -8.30
CA CYS A 78 -8.44 -5.19 -7.00
C CYS A 78 -6.94 -5.47 -6.94
N LEU A 79 -6.28 -5.00 -5.90
CA LEU A 79 -4.85 -5.19 -5.68
C LEU A 79 -4.58 -6.52 -4.98
N LEU A 80 -3.40 -7.11 -5.20
CA LEU A 80 -2.91 -8.29 -4.48
C LEU A 80 -2.13 -7.92 -3.22
N CYS A 81 -1.64 -6.69 -3.14
CA CYS A 81 -0.93 -6.12 -2.00
C CYS A 81 -1.05 -4.60 -2.01
N VAL A 82 -0.85 -3.96 -0.86
CA VAL A 82 -0.83 -2.49 -0.76
C VAL A 82 0.48 -1.96 -1.37
N PRO A 83 0.43 -1.07 -2.37
CA PRO A 83 1.62 -0.53 -3.01
C PRO A 83 2.62 0.05 -2.01
N GLY A 84 3.88 -0.39 -2.10
CA GLY A 84 4.95 0.03 -1.20
C GLY A 84 5.08 -0.78 0.09
N GLU A 85 4.11 -1.59 0.46
CA GLU A 85 4.18 -2.50 1.61
C GLU A 85 5.31 -3.52 1.42
N HIS A 86 6.02 -3.83 2.50
CA HIS A 86 7.04 -4.86 2.50
C HIS A 86 6.50 -6.18 3.05
N ALA A 87 7.03 -7.28 2.52
CA ALA A 87 6.72 -8.63 2.98
C ALA A 87 7.98 -9.47 3.08
N CYS A 88 7.97 -10.41 4.05
CA CYS A 88 9.03 -11.38 4.27
C CYS A 88 8.50 -12.80 3.97
N ALA A 89 9.13 -13.47 3.02
CA ALA A 89 8.83 -14.87 2.72
C ALA A 89 10.12 -15.68 2.66
N SER A 90 10.29 -16.64 3.57
CA SER A 90 11.48 -17.51 3.63
C SER A 90 12.83 -16.76 3.65
N GLY A 91 12.88 -15.60 4.30
CA GLY A 91 14.08 -14.76 4.35
C GLY A 91 14.26 -13.85 3.12
N ILE A 92 13.33 -13.83 2.21
CA ILE A 92 13.33 -12.90 1.07
C ILE A 92 12.50 -11.67 1.46
N LEU A 93 13.13 -10.51 1.45
CA LEU A 93 12.46 -9.22 1.56
C LEU A 93 11.95 -8.79 0.20
N SER A 94 10.68 -8.48 0.13
CA SER A 94 10.01 -8.04 -1.08
C SER A 94 9.17 -6.80 -0.81
N GLN A 95 8.94 -5.99 -1.83
CA GLN A 95 8.05 -4.82 -1.76
C GLN A 95 6.93 -4.97 -2.78
N CYS A 96 5.72 -4.60 -2.37
CA CYS A 96 4.59 -4.52 -3.27
C CYS A 96 4.86 -3.47 -4.35
N ALA A 97 4.72 -3.88 -5.60
CA ALA A 97 4.89 -3.01 -6.76
C ALA A 97 3.88 -1.84 -6.72
N ALA A 98 4.20 -0.72 -7.36
CA ALA A 98 3.30 0.44 -7.46
C ALA A 98 1.94 0.10 -8.12
N SER A 99 1.90 -0.95 -8.95
CA SER A 99 0.67 -1.46 -9.55
C SER A 99 -0.23 -2.23 -8.56
N GLY A 100 0.27 -2.60 -7.38
CA GLY A 100 -0.45 -3.45 -6.43
C GLY A 100 -0.67 -4.90 -6.88
N LEU A 101 -0.13 -5.31 -8.03
CA LEU A 101 -0.40 -6.62 -8.64
C LEU A 101 0.62 -7.71 -8.25
N GLY A 102 1.47 -7.44 -7.27
CA GLY A 102 2.41 -8.42 -6.74
C GLY A 102 3.64 -7.81 -6.08
N TYR A 103 4.43 -8.70 -5.49
CA TYR A 103 5.65 -8.33 -4.79
C TYR A 103 6.88 -8.46 -5.70
N THR A 104 7.76 -7.46 -5.61
CA THR A 104 9.09 -7.46 -6.25
C THR A 104 10.14 -7.71 -5.17
N ARG A 105 11.05 -8.68 -5.39
CA ARG A 105 12.16 -8.96 -4.48
C ARG A 105 13.09 -7.76 -4.37
N ILE A 106 13.42 -7.38 -3.13
CA ILE A 106 14.40 -6.34 -2.80
C ILE A 106 15.73 -6.97 -2.41
N ASP A 107 15.69 -7.91 -1.44
CA ASP A 107 16.91 -8.45 -0.84
C ASP A 107 16.72 -9.90 -0.34
N ASP A 108 17.84 -10.55 0.00
CA ASP A 108 17.89 -11.89 0.60
C ASP A 108 18.50 -11.79 2.00
N CYS A 109 17.65 -11.92 3.01
CA CYS A 109 17.99 -11.73 4.40
C CYS A 109 18.56 -13.00 5.07
N ARG A 110 19.12 -13.94 4.31
CA ARG A 110 19.74 -15.18 4.79
C ARG A 110 18.77 -16.16 5.47
N ASN A 111 17.87 -15.69 6.33
CA ASN A 111 16.85 -16.48 7.02
C ASN A 111 15.61 -15.62 7.33
N ALA A 112 14.51 -16.27 7.71
CA ALA A 112 13.25 -15.59 7.99
C ALA A 112 13.34 -14.61 9.18
N GLU A 113 14.15 -14.93 10.20
CA GLU A 113 14.30 -14.10 11.41
C GLU A 113 15.06 -12.79 11.14
N SER A 114 15.89 -12.79 10.09
CA SER A 114 16.65 -11.61 9.67
C SER A 114 15.85 -10.68 8.76
N CYS A 115 14.67 -11.06 8.33
CA CYS A 115 13.81 -10.23 7.48
C CYS A 115 12.87 -9.40 8.35
N ASP A 116 12.88 -8.08 8.17
CA ASP A 116 12.03 -7.14 8.88
C ASP A 116 11.14 -6.39 7.87
N ALA A 117 9.90 -6.86 7.73
CA ALA A 117 8.94 -6.27 6.79
C ALA A 117 8.48 -4.88 7.25
N GLU A 118 8.39 -4.63 8.57
CA GLU A 118 7.96 -3.33 9.09
C GLU A 118 9.01 -2.24 8.81
N ALA A 119 10.29 -2.57 9.04
CA ALA A 119 11.39 -1.68 8.73
C ALA A 119 11.78 -1.67 7.23
N GLY A 120 11.31 -2.65 6.44
CA GLY A 120 11.69 -2.80 5.03
C GLY A 120 13.16 -3.13 4.83
N THR A 121 13.79 -3.84 5.77
CA THR A 121 15.25 -4.11 5.75
C THR A 121 15.59 -5.53 6.19
N CYS A 122 16.78 -5.98 5.78
CA CYS A 122 17.38 -7.19 6.32
C CYS A 122 18.23 -6.88 7.55
N LYS A 123 17.99 -7.58 8.65
CA LYS A 123 18.85 -7.55 9.84
C LYS A 123 20.12 -8.36 9.61
N LEU A 124 21.28 -7.79 9.90
CA LEU A 124 22.58 -8.46 9.82
C LEU A 124 22.81 -9.39 11.00
N CYS A 125 22.16 -9.13 12.12
CA CYS A 125 22.33 -9.83 13.37
C CYS A 125 21.12 -9.69 14.28
N PRO A 126 20.87 -10.65 15.20
CA PRO A 126 19.92 -10.44 16.28
C PRO A 126 20.36 -9.30 17.19
N ALA A 127 19.42 -8.43 17.59
CA ALA A 127 19.69 -7.29 18.45
C ALA A 127 20.46 -7.71 19.73
N GLU A 128 21.40 -6.87 20.14
CA GLU A 128 22.20 -7.03 21.38
C GLU A 128 23.08 -8.29 21.45
N THR A 129 23.17 -9.07 20.37
CA THR A 129 24.08 -10.21 20.33
C THR A 129 25.52 -9.78 20.09
N TYR A 130 26.47 -10.62 20.52
CA TYR A 130 27.89 -10.34 20.36
C TYR A 130 28.53 -11.28 19.35
N ARG A 131 29.55 -10.79 18.66
CA ARG A 131 30.44 -11.61 17.84
C ARG A 131 31.90 -11.28 18.10
N CYS A 132 32.77 -12.23 17.76
CA CYS A 132 34.20 -12.02 17.74
C CYS A 132 34.74 -12.03 16.31
N THR A 133 35.45 -10.99 15.92
CA THR A 133 36.15 -10.97 14.63
C THR A 133 37.35 -11.93 14.63
N VAL A 134 37.90 -12.18 13.46
CA VAL A 134 39.13 -13.00 13.34
C VAL A 134 40.33 -12.38 14.08
N ALA A 135 40.37 -11.04 14.20
CA ALA A 135 41.39 -10.29 14.91
C ALA A 135 41.20 -10.35 16.46
N GLY A 136 40.07 -10.88 16.93
CA GLY A 136 39.78 -10.96 18.38
C GLY A 136 39.08 -9.71 18.91
N VAL A 137 38.49 -8.91 18.05
CA VAL A 137 37.66 -7.78 18.47
C VAL A 137 36.27 -8.28 18.83
N LEU A 138 35.79 -7.88 20.00
CA LEU A 138 34.41 -8.07 20.44
C LEU A 138 33.55 -6.95 19.88
N GLU A 139 32.49 -7.32 19.18
CA GLU A 139 31.51 -6.40 18.61
C GLU A 139 30.11 -6.77 19.07
N GLN A 140 29.24 -5.78 19.22
CA GLN A 140 27.82 -5.96 19.58
C GLN A 140 26.93 -5.53 18.42
N CYS A 141 25.90 -6.33 18.17
CA CYS A 141 24.84 -5.98 17.23
C CYS A 141 24.02 -4.78 17.76
N SER A 142 23.73 -3.82 16.90
CA SER A 142 22.84 -2.70 17.21
C SER A 142 21.42 -3.17 17.53
N GLN A 143 20.63 -2.34 18.21
CA GLN A 143 19.24 -2.67 18.57
C GLN A 143 18.37 -2.93 17.35
N ASP A 144 18.61 -2.21 16.24
CA ASP A 144 17.90 -2.39 14.98
C ASP A 144 18.39 -3.60 14.17
N GLY A 145 19.47 -4.25 14.61
CA GLY A 145 20.04 -5.41 13.92
C GLY A 145 20.79 -5.10 12.62
N THR A 146 21.04 -3.83 12.29
CA THR A 146 21.59 -3.42 10.98
C THR A 146 23.10 -3.29 10.94
N SER A 147 23.76 -3.24 12.11
CA SER A 147 25.20 -3.03 12.19
C SER A 147 25.83 -3.70 13.41
N TYR A 148 27.16 -3.84 13.38
CA TYR A 148 27.96 -4.22 14.52
C TYR A 148 28.80 -3.05 14.99
N SER A 149 28.76 -2.78 16.30
CA SER A 149 29.56 -1.74 16.95
C SER A 149 30.73 -2.35 17.71
N PHE A 150 31.90 -1.73 17.63
CA PHE A 150 33.08 -2.08 18.39
C PHE A 150 32.80 -1.96 19.90
N ILE A 151 33.14 -2.98 20.68
CA ILE A 151 33.10 -2.96 22.15
C ILE A 151 34.51 -2.95 22.70
N LYS A 152 35.35 -3.94 22.35
CA LYS A 152 36.66 -4.09 22.92
C LYS A 152 37.56 -4.96 22.05
N ASP A 153 38.87 -4.65 22.03
CA ASP A 153 39.88 -5.55 21.51
C ASP A 153 40.34 -6.50 22.64
N CYS A 154 40.14 -7.79 22.43
CA CYS A 154 40.54 -8.84 23.39
C CYS A 154 41.97 -9.37 23.15
N GLY A 155 42.71 -8.82 22.19
CA GLY A 155 44.08 -9.22 21.90
C GLY A 155 44.21 -10.60 21.27
N GLY A 156 43.16 -11.10 20.64
CA GLY A 156 43.13 -12.36 19.91
C GLY A 156 41.82 -13.13 20.04
N ARG A 157 41.49 -13.92 18.99
CA ARG A 157 40.22 -14.63 18.88
C ARG A 157 39.95 -15.59 20.07
N GLY A 158 41.00 -16.24 20.62
CA GLY A 158 40.85 -17.18 21.75
C GLY A 158 40.50 -16.52 23.07
N ARG A 159 40.66 -15.18 23.15
CA ARG A 159 40.31 -14.40 24.35
C ARG A 159 38.95 -13.73 24.26
N CYS A 160 38.31 -13.75 23.10
CA CYS A 160 36.99 -13.16 22.91
C CYS A 160 35.90 -14.21 23.14
N ASP A 161 34.91 -13.89 23.96
CA ASP A 161 33.77 -14.75 24.30
C ASP A 161 32.45 -14.08 23.91
N PRO A 162 31.90 -14.43 22.72
CA PRO A 162 30.66 -13.77 22.23
C PRO A 162 29.43 -14.18 23.02
N LYS A 163 29.44 -15.34 23.73
CA LYS A 163 28.30 -15.76 24.55
C LYS A 163 28.16 -14.93 25.81
N ARG A 164 29.27 -14.43 26.34
CA ARG A 164 29.31 -13.59 27.53
C ARG A 164 29.40 -12.10 27.23
N GLY A 165 29.63 -11.74 25.98
CA GLY A 165 29.87 -10.34 25.61
C GLY A 165 31.15 -9.76 26.29
N ALA A 166 32.18 -10.57 26.49
CA ALA A 166 33.36 -10.17 27.24
C ALA A 166 34.66 -10.80 26.70
N CYS A 167 35.78 -10.21 27.06
CA CYS A 167 37.10 -10.84 26.92
C CYS A 167 37.38 -11.77 28.12
N ARG A 168 38.03 -12.90 27.84
CA ARG A 168 38.53 -13.84 28.87
C ARG A 168 39.87 -13.39 29.40
#